data_01318c507857734ab62cb998dab24a6c
#
_entry.id   01318c507857734ab62cb998dab24a6c
#
_cell.length_a   1.000
_cell.length_b   1.000
_cell.length_c   1.000
_cell.angle_alpha   90.00
_cell.angle_beta   90.00
_cell.angle_gamma   90.00
#
_symmetry.space_group_name_H-M   'P 1'
#
loop_
_entity.id
_entity.type
_entity.pdbx_description
1 polymer ?
#
loop_
_entity_poly.entity_id
_entity_poly.type
_entity_poly.pdbx_seq_one_letter_code
_entity_poly.pdbx_strand_id
1 'polypeptide(L)'
;NIVALSPHLNGHVTLDNGVSVPVSGTWFDHKMDLPTGEVFVTGEQYLKSWWQVDGEWPEEKEENSVLVGKDLAASLHVKKGDTLYYTNKDGTKGSFTVSGILTGGGEEDGEIIAYLPAVQKALGLEGKVDTVTVSAMTTPENELARRAAANPKSLSIKEYEIWYCTSYVSSIAYQIEEVIHGSVARPVRQIAESEGRILDKTQLLMLLITVLSLLSATMGVSNLVSANIMERSRELGLLKALGATDVSVIILVLSEIFMAG
;
A
#
# COMPACT_ATOMS: atom_id res chain seq x y z
N ASN A 1 10.71 -22.21 10.21
CA ASN A 1 10.66 -20.76 10.42
C ASN A 1 9.63 -20.06 9.51
N ILE A 2 9.07 -20.73 8.48
CA ILE A 2 8.00 -20.20 7.65
C ILE A 2 6.71 -20.18 8.47
N VAL A 3 6.02 -19.03 8.50
CA VAL A 3 4.79 -18.81 9.25
C VAL A 3 3.59 -18.92 8.33
N ALA A 4 3.68 -18.33 7.14
CA ALA A 4 2.65 -18.38 6.12
C ALA A 4 3.26 -18.20 4.73
N LEU A 5 2.57 -18.68 3.72
CA LEU A 5 2.92 -18.46 2.31
C LEU A 5 1.65 -18.40 1.47
N SER A 6 1.71 -17.67 0.35
CA SER A 6 0.66 -17.67 -0.66
C SER A 6 1.24 -17.46 -2.05
N PRO A 7 0.86 -18.26 -3.04
CA PRO A 7 1.18 -18.02 -4.43
C PRO A 7 0.28 -16.94 -5.02
N HIS A 8 0.79 -16.23 -6.03
CA HIS A 8 0.03 -15.23 -6.78
C HIS A 8 0.20 -15.45 -8.29
N LEU A 9 -0.90 -15.34 -8.99
CA LEU A 9 -0.96 -15.28 -10.45
C LEU A 9 -1.82 -14.08 -10.83
N ASN A 10 -1.20 -13.07 -11.44
CA ASN A 10 -1.86 -11.83 -11.81
C ASN A 10 -2.17 -11.79 -13.30
N GLY A 11 -3.30 -11.20 -13.66
CA GLY A 11 -3.69 -11.06 -15.04
C GLY A 11 -4.90 -10.16 -15.22
N HIS A 12 -5.50 -10.24 -16.39
CA HIS A 12 -6.73 -9.49 -16.70
C HIS A 12 -7.74 -10.43 -17.33
N VAL A 13 -8.99 -10.27 -16.94
CA VAL A 13 -10.12 -10.93 -17.58
C VAL A 13 -11.05 -9.90 -18.19
N THR A 14 -11.69 -10.26 -19.31
CA THR A 14 -12.66 -9.39 -19.96
C THR A 14 -14.05 -9.85 -19.55
N LEU A 15 -14.78 -8.98 -18.86
CA LEU A 15 -16.16 -9.24 -18.49
C LEU A 15 -17.08 -9.17 -19.71
N ASP A 16 -18.26 -9.79 -19.64
CA ASP A 16 -19.25 -9.81 -20.75
C ASP A 16 -19.72 -8.40 -21.18
N ASN A 17 -19.57 -7.39 -20.30
CA ASN A 17 -19.83 -5.98 -20.64
C ASN A 17 -18.68 -5.32 -21.42
N GLY A 18 -17.62 -6.06 -21.76
CA GLY A 18 -16.45 -5.57 -22.50
C GLY A 18 -15.39 -4.87 -21.64
N VAL A 19 -15.59 -4.77 -20.32
CA VAL A 19 -14.61 -4.14 -19.42
C VAL A 19 -13.53 -5.16 -19.07
N SER A 20 -12.27 -4.77 -19.24
CA SER A 20 -11.12 -5.53 -18.79
C SER A 20 -10.81 -5.17 -17.34
N VAL A 21 -10.80 -6.18 -16.46
CA VAL A 21 -10.54 -6.00 -15.03
C VAL A 21 -9.33 -6.81 -14.59
N PRO A 22 -8.49 -6.29 -13.69
CA PRO A 22 -7.40 -7.05 -13.12
C PRO A 22 -7.95 -8.16 -12.22
N VAL A 23 -7.29 -9.31 -12.28
CA VAL A 23 -7.60 -10.48 -11.45
C VAL A 23 -6.32 -11.03 -10.85
N SER A 24 -6.37 -11.37 -9.57
CA SER A 24 -5.29 -12.03 -8.84
C SER A 24 -5.77 -13.39 -8.32
N GLY A 25 -5.06 -14.44 -8.68
CA GLY A 25 -5.29 -15.80 -8.19
C GLY A 25 -4.37 -16.10 -7.02
N THR A 26 -4.94 -16.55 -5.90
CA THR A 26 -4.17 -16.80 -4.68
C THR A 26 -4.79 -17.92 -3.83
N TRP A 27 -4.17 -18.23 -2.70
CA TRP A 27 -4.74 -19.09 -1.67
C TRP A 27 -5.32 -18.23 -0.53
N PHE A 28 -6.47 -18.59 0.00
CA PHE A 28 -7.09 -17.88 1.14
C PHE A 28 -6.84 -18.60 2.46
N ASP A 29 -7.24 -19.86 2.57
CA ASP A 29 -7.08 -20.76 3.74
C ASP A 29 -6.71 -22.15 3.26
N HIS A 30 -5.48 -22.28 2.75
CA HIS A 30 -5.01 -23.52 2.11
C HIS A 30 -4.35 -24.47 3.11
N LYS A 31 -4.72 -25.75 3.05
CA LYS A 31 -4.18 -26.81 3.89
C LYS A 31 -3.22 -27.67 3.11
N MET A 32 -2.00 -27.78 3.61
CA MET A 32 -0.94 -28.59 3.05
C MET A 32 -0.51 -29.67 4.05
N ASP A 33 -0.49 -30.91 3.59
CA ASP A 33 0.08 -32.01 4.37
C ASP A 33 1.60 -32.01 4.22
N LEU A 34 2.30 -31.80 5.32
CA LEU A 34 3.76 -31.85 5.32
C LEU A 34 4.28 -33.29 5.39
N PRO A 35 5.48 -33.56 4.86
CA PRO A 35 6.11 -34.88 4.99
C PRO A 35 6.32 -35.34 6.43
N THR A 36 6.29 -34.43 7.39
CA THR A 36 6.33 -34.70 8.84
C THR A 36 5.03 -35.27 9.40
N GLY A 37 3.93 -35.27 8.61
CA GLY A 37 2.60 -35.65 9.06
C GLY A 37 1.81 -34.53 9.71
N GLU A 38 2.36 -33.32 9.78
CA GLU A 38 1.67 -32.12 10.27
C GLU A 38 0.90 -31.45 9.12
N VAL A 39 -0.25 -30.83 9.46
CA VAL A 39 -1.02 -30.01 8.52
C VAL A 39 -0.57 -28.56 8.67
N PHE A 40 -0.05 -27.99 7.60
CA PHE A 40 0.30 -26.59 7.55
C PHE A 40 -0.83 -25.80 6.88
N VAL A 41 -1.38 -24.81 7.57
CA VAL A 41 -2.46 -23.97 7.07
C VAL A 41 -1.89 -22.62 6.69
N THR A 42 -2.21 -22.12 5.49
CA THR A 42 -1.58 -20.93 4.93
C THR A 42 -2.49 -20.22 3.93
N GLY A 43 -2.11 -19.01 3.51
CA GLY A 43 -2.84 -18.20 2.55
C GLY A 43 -2.96 -16.73 2.97
N GLU A 44 -3.73 -15.96 2.20
CA GLU A 44 -3.87 -14.51 2.40
C GLU A 44 -4.46 -14.13 3.75
N GLN A 45 -5.35 -14.93 4.31
CA GLN A 45 -5.92 -14.67 5.65
C GLN A 45 -4.85 -14.60 6.75
N TYR A 46 -3.75 -15.33 6.55
CA TYR A 46 -2.62 -15.38 7.51
C TYR A 46 -1.52 -14.37 7.17
N LEU A 47 -1.38 -14.03 5.89
CA LEU A 47 -0.39 -13.06 5.41
C LEU A 47 -0.85 -11.63 5.59
N LYS A 48 -2.13 -11.37 5.35
CA LYS A 48 -2.73 -10.03 5.30
C LYS A 48 -3.88 -9.90 6.31
N SER A 49 -3.55 -10.05 7.58
CA SER A 49 -4.52 -9.98 8.69
C SER A 49 -5.24 -8.63 8.83
N TRP A 50 -4.77 -7.58 8.15
CA TRP A 50 -5.40 -6.26 8.09
C TRP A 50 -6.49 -6.14 7.01
N TRP A 51 -6.63 -7.13 6.14
CA TRP A 51 -7.70 -7.14 5.15
C TRP A 51 -9.06 -7.26 5.83
N GLN A 52 -9.96 -6.38 5.44
CA GLN A 52 -11.34 -6.38 5.92
C GLN A 52 -12.26 -6.85 4.80
N VAL A 53 -13.03 -7.88 5.05
CA VAL A 53 -13.98 -8.46 4.08
C VAL A 53 -15.40 -8.22 4.59
N ASP A 54 -16.16 -7.46 3.81
CA ASP A 54 -17.61 -7.34 4.00
C ASP A 54 -18.30 -8.48 3.24
N GLY A 55 -18.57 -9.55 3.95
CA GLY A 55 -19.08 -10.80 3.40
C GLY A 55 -18.34 -12.02 3.95
N GLU A 56 -18.12 -13.00 3.08
CA GLU A 56 -17.47 -14.25 3.42
C GLU A 56 -16.19 -14.43 2.60
N TRP A 57 -15.17 -15.02 3.23
CA TRP A 57 -13.98 -15.43 2.51
C TRP A 57 -14.30 -16.57 1.54
N PRO A 58 -13.75 -16.58 0.32
CA PRO A 58 -13.93 -17.69 -0.60
C PRO A 58 -13.38 -18.99 -0.01
N GLU A 59 -14.15 -20.06 -0.10
CA GLU A 59 -13.70 -21.39 0.26
C GLU A 59 -13.03 -22.07 -0.96
N GLU A 60 -11.99 -22.88 -0.71
CA GLU A 60 -11.29 -23.61 -1.79
C GLU A 60 -12.20 -24.57 -2.59
N LYS A 61 -13.29 -25.00 -1.96
CA LYS A 61 -14.28 -25.88 -2.61
C LYS A 61 -15.19 -25.15 -3.60
N GLU A 62 -15.25 -23.83 -3.48
CA GLU A 62 -16.07 -22.96 -4.32
C GLU A 62 -15.18 -22.18 -5.29
N GLU A 63 -14.67 -22.88 -6.33
CA GLU A 63 -13.71 -22.31 -7.29
C GLU A 63 -14.16 -20.97 -7.92
N ASN A 64 -15.47 -20.73 -8.02
CA ASN A 64 -16.02 -19.52 -8.62
C ASN A 64 -16.28 -18.40 -7.61
N SER A 65 -16.08 -18.64 -6.32
CA SER A 65 -16.26 -17.64 -5.26
C SER A 65 -15.08 -16.68 -5.23
N VAL A 66 -15.35 -15.36 -5.22
CA VAL A 66 -14.32 -14.33 -5.30
C VAL A 66 -14.55 -13.19 -4.34
N LEU A 67 -13.46 -12.51 -3.95
CA LEU A 67 -13.51 -11.19 -3.37
C LEU A 67 -13.36 -10.15 -4.47
N VAL A 68 -14.09 -9.05 -4.35
CA VAL A 68 -13.93 -7.88 -5.23
C VAL A 68 -13.46 -6.71 -4.38
N GLY A 69 -12.37 -6.07 -4.80
CA GLY A 69 -11.85 -4.89 -4.12
C GLY A 69 -12.88 -3.76 -4.14
N LYS A 70 -12.92 -2.96 -3.08
CA LYS A 70 -13.97 -1.93 -2.87
C LYS A 70 -14.04 -0.90 -3.99
N ASP A 71 -12.87 -0.50 -4.55
CA ASP A 71 -12.81 0.53 -5.59
C ASP A 71 -13.34 -0.04 -6.92
N LEU A 72 -13.00 -1.32 -7.22
CA LEU A 72 -13.53 -2.03 -8.38
C LEU A 72 -15.04 -2.29 -8.23
N ALA A 73 -15.50 -2.73 -7.05
CA ALA A 73 -16.91 -2.95 -6.77
C ALA A 73 -17.72 -1.68 -6.96
N ALA A 74 -17.23 -0.53 -6.49
CA ALA A 74 -17.84 0.76 -6.69
C ALA A 74 -17.93 1.15 -8.17
N SER A 75 -16.86 0.93 -8.95
CA SER A 75 -16.80 1.26 -10.38
C SER A 75 -17.74 0.40 -11.22
N LEU A 76 -17.86 -0.87 -10.90
CA LEU A 76 -18.71 -1.84 -11.61
C LEU A 76 -20.15 -1.88 -11.06
N HIS A 77 -20.45 -1.18 -9.95
CA HIS A 77 -21.72 -1.22 -9.23
C HIS A 77 -22.12 -2.63 -8.77
N VAL A 78 -21.13 -3.42 -8.35
CA VAL A 78 -21.26 -4.82 -7.95
C VAL A 78 -21.38 -4.94 -6.44
N LYS A 79 -22.22 -5.89 -5.99
CA LYS A 79 -22.47 -6.18 -4.57
C LYS A 79 -22.24 -7.65 -4.27
N LYS A 80 -22.14 -7.97 -2.97
CA LYS A 80 -22.12 -9.37 -2.49
C LYS A 80 -23.32 -10.14 -3.06
N GLY A 81 -23.05 -11.32 -3.58
CA GLY A 81 -24.04 -12.22 -4.21
C GLY A 81 -24.20 -12.04 -5.72
N ASP A 82 -23.64 -10.98 -6.30
CA ASP A 82 -23.69 -10.76 -7.75
C ASP A 82 -22.79 -11.76 -8.48
N THR A 83 -23.12 -12.05 -9.74
CA THR A 83 -22.33 -12.91 -10.60
C THR A 83 -21.72 -12.12 -11.75
N LEU A 84 -20.42 -12.18 -11.88
CA LEU A 84 -19.64 -11.58 -12.96
C LEU A 84 -19.34 -12.63 -14.01
N TYR A 85 -19.83 -12.45 -15.21
CA TYR A 85 -19.52 -13.33 -16.34
C TYR A 85 -18.31 -12.80 -17.10
N TYR A 86 -17.39 -13.70 -17.46
CA TYR A 86 -16.20 -13.35 -18.21
C TYR A 86 -15.89 -14.39 -19.28
N THR A 87 -15.05 -14.03 -20.22
CA THR A 87 -14.58 -14.91 -21.26
C THR A 87 -13.14 -15.35 -20.98
N ASN A 88 -12.93 -16.65 -20.90
CA ASN A 88 -11.61 -17.25 -20.76
C ASN A 88 -10.75 -16.99 -21.99
N LYS A 89 -9.44 -17.20 -21.88
CA LYS A 89 -8.50 -17.03 -22.99
C LYS A 89 -8.74 -18.02 -24.14
N ASP A 90 -9.34 -19.19 -23.87
CA ASP A 90 -9.75 -20.19 -24.86
C ASP A 90 -11.10 -19.88 -25.52
N GLY A 91 -11.75 -18.79 -25.16
CA GLY A 91 -13.07 -18.38 -25.68
C GLY A 91 -14.25 -19.00 -24.93
N THR A 92 -14.04 -19.83 -23.92
CA THR A 92 -15.13 -20.37 -23.10
C THR A 92 -15.59 -19.32 -22.09
N LYS A 93 -16.87 -19.41 -21.67
CA LYS A 93 -17.41 -18.51 -20.66
C LYS A 93 -17.18 -19.06 -19.26
N GLY A 94 -16.75 -18.18 -18.37
CA GLY A 94 -16.66 -18.41 -16.94
C GLY A 94 -17.54 -17.46 -16.16
N SER A 95 -17.69 -17.72 -14.88
CA SER A 95 -18.41 -16.82 -13.96
C SER A 95 -17.72 -16.77 -12.61
N PHE A 96 -17.72 -15.59 -12.01
CA PHE A 96 -17.31 -15.35 -10.63
C PHE A 96 -18.51 -14.92 -9.81
N THR A 97 -18.73 -15.53 -8.64
CA THR A 97 -19.74 -15.14 -7.68
C THR A 97 -19.06 -14.34 -6.56
N VAL A 98 -19.55 -13.13 -6.32
CA VAL A 98 -18.97 -12.23 -5.32
C VAL A 98 -19.38 -12.68 -3.92
N SER A 99 -18.46 -13.28 -3.17
CA SER A 99 -18.67 -13.69 -1.77
C SER A 99 -18.49 -12.55 -0.78
N GLY A 100 -17.67 -11.57 -1.13
CA GLY A 100 -17.42 -10.40 -0.27
C GLY A 100 -16.73 -9.26 -1.00
N ILE A 101 -16.80 -8.08 -0.39
CA ILE A 101 -16.09 -6.88 -0.83
C ILE A 101 -14.87 -6.68 0.07
N LEU A 102 -13.70 -6.62 -0.55
CA LEU A 102 -12.44 -6.46 0.15
C LEU A 102 -12.06 -4.99 0.31
N THR A 103 -11.60 -4.64 1.51
CA THR A 103 -10.89 -3.39 1.79
C THR A 103 -9.50 -3.73 2.31
N GLY A 104 -8.50 -3.62 1.46
CA GLY A 104 -7.09 -3.91 1.78
C GLY A 104 -6.26 -2.65 2.01
N GLY A 105 -6.63 -1.56 1.35
CA GLY A 105 -5.91 -0.28 1.39
C GLY A 105 -4.76 -0.19 0.38
N GLY A 106 -4.60 -1.18 -0.50
CA GLY A 106 -3.57 -1.29 -1.52
C GLY A 106 -4.14 -1.43 -2.94
N GLU A 107 -3.36 -2.01 -3.84
CA GLU A 107 -3.76 -2.29 -5.23
C GLU A 107 -4.91 -3.30 -5.30
N GLU A 108 -5.01 -4.16 -4.31
CA GLU A 108 -6.08 -5.15 -4.16
C GLU A 108 -7.49 -4.54 -4.08
N ASP A 109 -7.61 -3.27 -3.72
CA ASP A 109 -8.90 -2.55 -3.73
C ASP A 109 -9.45 -2.35 -5.16
N GLY A 110 -8.61 -2.48 -6.17
CA GLY A 110 -8.92 -2.30 -7.59
C GLY A 110 -9.04 -3.60 -8.40
N GLU A 111 -9.00 -4.80 -7.79
CA GLU A 111 -8.95 -6.07 -8.50
C GLU A 111 -9.95 -7.10 -8.01
N ILE A 112 -10.15 -8.16 -8.78
CA ILE A 112 -10.85 -9.38 -8.36
C ILE A 112 -9.82 -10.33 -7.78
N ILE A 113 -10.07 -10.84 -6.57
CA ILE A 113 -9.20 -11.83 -5.94
C ILE A 113 -9.96 -13.15 -5.87
N ALA A 114 -9.41 -14.14 -6.55
CA ALA A 114 -10.04 -15.44 -6.70
C ALA A 114 -9.10 -16.56 -6.24
N TYR A 115 -9.65 -17.75 -6.07
CA TYR A 115 -8.86 -18.94 -5.83
C TYR A 115 -7.93 -19.23 -7.01
N LEU A 116 -6.66 -19.56 -6.73
CA LEU A 116 -5.61 -19.70 -7.74
C LEU A 116 -5.99 -20.57 -8.95
N PRO A 117 -6.55 -21.78 -8.80
CA PRO A 117 -6.94 -22.61 -9.94
C PRO A 117 -7.97 -21.97 -10.86
N ALA A 118 -8.91 -21.19 -10.31
CA ALA A 118 -9.90 -20.47 -11.12
C ALA A 118 -9.25 -19.45 -12.05
N VAL A 119 -8.28 -18.69 -11.51
CA VAL A 119 -7.53 -17.70 -12.32
C VAL A 119 -6.59 -18.36 -13.30
N GLN A 120 -5.93 -19.44 -12.90
CA GLN A 120 -5.10 -20.24 -13.81
C GLN A 120 -5.89 -20.73 -15.02
N LYS A 121 -7.11 -21.23 -14.81
CA LYS A 121 -8.02 -21.65 -15.87
C LYS A 121 -8.48 -20.47 -16.72
N ALA A 122 -8.89 -19.36 -16.10
CA ALA A 122 -9.34 -18.17 -16.81
C ALA A 122 -8.26 -17.60 -17.74
N LEU A 123 -6.99 -17.65 -17.30
CA LEU A 123 -5.85 -17.15 -18.05
C LEU A 123 -5.19 -18.18 -18.97
N GLY A 124 -5.59 -19.48 -18.90
CA GLY A 124 -4.94 -20.59 -19.61
C GLY A 124 -3.49 -20.82 -19.15
N LEU A 125 -3.25 -20.68 -17.86
CA LEU A 125 -1.92 -20.78 -17.22
C LEU A 125 -1.93 -21.81 -16.09
N GLU A 126 -2.57 -22.98 -16.32
CA GLU A 126 -2.65 -24.05 -15.33
C GLU A 126 -1.25 -24.44 -14.81
N GLY A 127 -1.15 -24.60 -13.49
CA GLY A 127 0.09 -24.98 -12.81
C GLY A 127 1.18 -23.90 -12.78
N LYS A 128 0.88 -22.67 -13.18
CA LYS A 128 1.83 -21.55 -13.15
C LYS A 128 1.46 -20.52 -12.10
N VAL A 129 2.49 -19.85 -11.57
CA VAL A 129 2.38 -18.72 -10.66
C VAL A 129 3.43 -17.67 -11.04
N ASP A 130 3.15 -16.41 -10.76
CA ASP A 130 4.09 -15.30 -10.99
C ASP A 130 5.02 -15.12 -9.81
N THR A 131 4.46 -15.13 -8.61
CA THR A 131 5.19 -14.89 -7.36
C THR A 131 4.66 -15.78 -6.25
N VAL A 132 5.50 -15.98 -5.23
CA VAL A 132 5.10 -16.62 -3.97
C VAL A 132 5.52 -15.69 -2.85
N THR A 133 4.55 -15.19 -2.09
CA THR A 133 4.82 -14.40 -0.88
C THR A 133 5.05 -15.36 0.28
N VAL A 134 6.16 -15.18 0.99
CA VAL A 134 6.54 -16.00 2.14
C VAL A 134 6.73 -15.13 3.36
N SER A 135 6.00 -15.42 4.43
CA SER A 135 6.22 -14.84 5.75
C SER A 135 7.04 -15.80 6.60
N ALA A 136 8.12 -15.33 7.18
CA ALA A 136 8.99 -16.12 8.04
C ALA A 136 9.36 -15.37 9.32
N MET A 137 9.55 -16.11 10.41
CA MET A 137 10.14 -15.55 11.62
C MET A 137 11.62 -15.34 11.40
N THR A 138 12.06 -14.09 11.49
CA THR A 138 13.43 -13.69 11.17
C THR A 138 14.16 -13.13 12.37
N THR A 139 15.48 -13.31 12.39
CA THR A 139 16.39 -12.65 13.33
C THR A 139 16.92 -11.37 12.69
N PRO A 140 17.08 -10.26 13.46
CA PRO A 140 17.67 -9.05 12.94
C PRO A 140 19.05 -9.29 12.31
N GLU A 141 19.28 -8.74 11.13
CA GLU A 141 20.54 -8.91 10.41
C GLU A 141 21.70 -8.20 11.12
N ASN A 142 22.77 -8.94 11.32
CA ASN A 142 24.05 -8.43 11.82
C ASN A 142 25.06 -8.22 10.67
N GLU A 143 26.30 -7.91 11.01
CA GLU A 143 27.36 -7.69 10.03
C GLU A 143 27.70 -8.95 9.23
N LEU A 144 27.62 -10.14 9.86
CA LEU A 144 27.81 -11.42 9.18
C LEU A 144 26.74 -11.62 8.11
N ALA A 145 25.46 -11.41 8.46
CA ALA A 145 24.33 -11.54 7.53
C ALA A 145 24.45 -10.56 6.35
N ARG A 146 24.89 -9.33 6.59
CA ARG A 146 25.12 -8.32 5.53
C ARG A 146 26.26 -8.71 4.59
N ARG A 147 27.38 -9.23 5.12
CA ARG A 147 28.49 -9.75 4.29
C ARG A 147 28.04 -10.95 3.45
N ALA A 148 27.29 -11.86 4.07
CA ALA A 148 26.72 -13.02 3.39
C ALA A 148 25.75 -12.64 2.26
N ALA A 149 24.87 -11.67 2.50
CA ALA A 149 23.94 -11.17 1.48
C ALA A 149 24.66 -10.57 0.25
N ALA A 150 25.82 -9.93 0.48
CA ALA A 150 26.62 -9.40 -0.61
C ALA A 150 27.37 -10.50 -1.39
N ASN A 151 27.97 -11.47 -0.69
CA ASN A 151 28.68 -12.59 -1.28
C ASN A 151 28.82 -13.76 -0.29
N PRO A 152 27.95 -14.76 -0.32
CA PRO A 152 28.01 -15.92 0.57
C PRO A 152 29.33 -16.70 0.47
N LYS A 153 29.96 -16.69 -0.72
CA LYS A 153 31.23 -17.40 -0.96
C LYS A 153 32.46 -16.74 -0.30
N SER A 154 32.32 -15.53 0.20
CA SER A 154 33.40 -14.83 0.92
C SER A 154 33.53 -15.24 2.39
N LEU A 155 32.58 -16.02 2.89
CA LEU A 155 32.54 -16.47 4.27
C LEU A 155 33.47 -17.67 4.49
N SER A 156 34.07 -17.78 5.68
CA SER A 156 34.69 -19.01 6.13
C SER A 156 33.61 -20.10 6.33
N ILE A 157 34.02 -21.36 6.33
CA ILE A 157 33.09 -22.51 6.50
C ILE A 157 32.25 -22.35 7.77
N LYS A 158 32.86 -21.95 8.85
CA LYS A 158 32.17 -21.74 10.13
C LYS A 158 31.19 -20.56 10.12
N GLU A 159 31.56 -19.45 9.47
CA GLU A 159 30.68 -18.28 9.31
C GLU A 159 29.49 -18.61 8.40
N TYR A 160 29.72 -19.36 7.32
CA TYR A 160 28.68 -19.83 6.42
C TYR A 160 27.69 -20.73 7.15
N GLU A 161 28.16 -21.69 7.95
CA GLU A 161 27.30 -22.59 8.72
C GLU A 161 26.42 -21.82 9.73
N ILE A 162 27.01 -20.87 10.46
CA ILE A 162 26.26 -20.01 11.40
C ILE A 162 25.22 -19.18 10.67
N TRP A 163 25.58 -18.56 9.55
CA TRP A 163 24.64 -17.75 8.77
C TRP A 163 23.54 -18.60 8.15
N TYR A 164 23.88 -19.73 7.54
CA TYR A 164 22.92 -20.62 6.87
C TYR A 164 21.87 -21.19 7.85
N CYS A 165 22.30 -21.56 9.06
CA CYS A 165 21.42 -22.11 10.09
C CYS A 165 20.67 -21.03 10.90
N THR A 166 21.02 -19.77 10.78
CA THR A 166 20.31 -18.68 11.46
C THR A 166 19.22 -18.11 10.57
N SER A 167 18.04 -17.80 11.14
CA SER A 167 16.88 -17.27 10.42
C SER A 167 17.06 -15.80 9.98
N TYR A 168 18.17 -15.47 9.34
CA TYR A 168 18.32 -14.17 8.71
C TYR A 168 17.49 -14.09 7.43
N VAL A 169 16.99 -12.91 7.11
CA VAL A 169 16.25 -12.69 5.85
C VAL A 169 17.07 -13.11 4.65
N SER A 170 18.35 -12.75 4.63
CA SER A 170 19.31 -13.11 3.58
C SER A 170 19.55 -14.62 3.48
N SER A 171 19.61 -15.32 4.60
CA SER A 171 19.77 -16.78 4.63
C SER A 171 18.53 -17.50 4.09
N ILE A 172 17.34 -17.08 4.51
CA ILE A 172 16.07 -17.66 4.03
C ILE A 172 15.91 -17.42 2.53
N ALA A 173 16.19 -16.21 2.05
CA ALA A 173 16.14 -15.89 0.61
C ALA A 173 17.09 -16.80 -0.20
N TYR A 174 18.30 -16.95 0.27
CA TYR A 174 19.30 -17.83 -0.36
C TYR A 174 18.85 -19.30 -0.42
N GLN A 175 18.27 -19.83 0.68
CA GLN A 175 17.76 -21.20 0.73
C GLN A 175 16.56 -21.41 -0.20
N ILE A 176 15.69 -20.41 -0.35
CA ILE A 176 14.58 -20.47 -1.31
C ILE A 176 15.12 -20.56 -2.75
N GLU A 177 16.09 -19.73 -3.12
CA GLU A 177 16.73 -19.76 -4.45
C GLU A 177 17.49 -21.06 -4.73
N GLU A 178 18.10 -21.66 -3.70
CA GLU A 178 18.80 -22.94 -3.81
C GLU A 178 17.82 -24.10 -4.10
N VAL A 179 16.65 -24.10 -3.47
CA VAL A 179 15.63 -25.16 -3.63
C VAL A 179 14.82 -24.94 -4.91
N ILE A 180 14.46 -23.70 -5.23
CA ILE A 180 13.64 -23.37 -6.40
C ILE A 180 14.55 -22.77 -7.48
N HIS A 181 15.14 -23.61 -8.28
CA HIS A 181 16.06 -23.18 -9.32
C HIS A 181 15.41 -22.23 -10.32
N GLY A 182 16.02 -21.05 -10.52
CA GLY A 182 15.54 -19.99 -11.39
C GLY A 182 14.60 -19.00 -10.73
N SER A 183 14.29 -19.16 -9.44
CA SER A 183 13.59 -18.15 -8.66
C SER A 183 14.54 -17.04 -8.21
N VAL A 184 13.98 -15.87 -7.90
CA VAL A 184 14.68 -14.75 -7.26
C VAL A 184 13.91 -14.38 -6.00
N ALA A 185 14.51 -14.62 -4.85
CA ALA A 185 13.93 -14.27 -3.56
C ALA A 185 14.33 -12.85 -3.15
N ARG A 186 13.37 -11.96 -3.03
CA ARG A 186 13.58 -10.57 -2.61
C ARG A 186 12.91 -10.34 -1.27
N PRO A 187 13.67 -9.86 -0.26
CA PRO A 187 13.05 -9.47 1.01
C PRO A 187 12.12 -8.28 0.75
N VAL A 188 10.84 -8.49 0.94
CA VAL A 188 9.87 -7.40 1.00
C VAL A 188 9.89 -6.89 2.42
N ARG A 189 10.48 -5.73 2.63
CA ARG A 189 10.25 -5.02 3.89
C ARG A 189 8.80 -4.56 3.82
N GLN A 190 7.97 -5.17 4.62
CA GLN A 190 6.60 -4.75 4.85
C GLN A 190 6.58 -3.42 5.62
N ILE A 191 7.21 -2.41 5.03
CA ILE A 191 6.88 -1.02 5.31
C ILE A 191 5.59 -0.84 4.54
N ALA A 192 4.53 -0.87 5.29
CA ALA A 192 3.19 -0.79 4.83
C ALA A 192 3.05 0.13 3.61
N GLU A 193 2.68 -0.41 2.46
CA GLU A 193 2.18 0.40 1.34
C GLU A 193 0.99 1.25 1.80
N SER A 194 0.25 0.78 2.82
CA SER A 194 -0.73 1.56 3.56
C SER A 194 -0.12 2.78 4.28
N GLU A 195 1.13 2.74 4.77
CA GLU A 195 1.79 3.91 5.35
C GLU A 195 2.09 4.99 4.30
N GLY A 196 2.44 4.62 3.08
CA GLY A 196 2.65 5.59 2.00
C GLY A 196 1.39 6.40 1.69
N ARG A 197 0.24 5.76 1.56
CA ARG A 197 -1.04 6.44 1.33
C ARG A 197 -1.52 7.25 2.54
N ILE A 198 -1.24 6.80 3.76
CA ILE A 198 -1.54 7.56 4.98
C ILE A 198 -0.63 8.79 5.06
N LEU A 199 0.65 8.65 4.73
CA LEU A 199 1.60 9.76 4.69
C LEU A 199 1.21 10.81 3.64
N ASP A 200 0.78 10.41 2.44
CA ASP A 200 0.32 11.32 1.39
C ASP A 200 -0.93 12.11 1.82
N LYS A 201 -1.91 11.43 2.42
CA LYS A 201 -3.13 12.07 2.96
C LYS A 201 -2.79 13.00 4.12
N THR A 202 -1.87 12.61 5.00
CA THR A 202 -1.41 13.40 6.14
C THR A 202 -0.65 14.63 5.66
N GLN A 203 0.19 14.49 4.64
CA GLN A 203 0.92 15.60 4.04
C GLN A 203 -0.02 16.64 3.40
N LEU A 204 -1.04 16.18 2.68
CA LEU A 204 -2.06 17.04 2.10
C LEU A 204 -2.85 17.79 3.18
N LEU A 205 -3.20 17.12 4.27
CA LEU A 205 -3.89 17.71 5.41
C LEU A 205 -3.02 18.74 6.13
N MET A 206 -1.72 18.46 6.33
CA MET A 206 -0.76 19.40 6.88
C MET A 206 -0.61 20.65 6.00
N LEU A 207 -0.54 20.47 4.67
CA LEU A 207 -0.47 21.59 3.73
C LEU A 207 -1.73 22.46 3.82
N LEU A 208 -2.91 21.84 3.89
CA LEU A 208 -4.17 22.56 4.02
C LEU A 208 -4.25 23.36 5.33
N ILE A 209 -3.86 22.76 6.45
CA ILE A 209 -3.80 23.44 7.75
C ILE A 209 -2.80 24.61 7.70
N THR A 210 -1.63 24.41 7.09
CA THR A 210 -0.61 25.44 6.96
C THR A 210 -1.13 26.64 6.15
N VAL A 211 -1.80 26.39 5.03
CA VAL A 211 -2.40 27.45 4.19
C VAL A 211 -3.49 28.21 4.96
N LEU A 212 -4.39 27.49 5.64
CA LEU A 212 -5.44 28.12 6.46
C LEU A 212 -4.86 28.94 7.62
N SER A 213 -3.83 28.44 8.27
CA SER A 213 -3.14 29.16 9.35
C SER A 213 -2.48 30.45 8.84
N LEU A 214 -1.85 30.40 7.66
CA LEU A 214 -1.23 31.55 7.03
C LEU A 214 -2.28 32.61 6.67
N LEU A 215 -3.42 32.20 6.10
CA LEU A 215 -4.53 33.10 5.79
C LEU A 215 -5.10 33.75 7.07
N SER A 216 -5.31 32.96 8.12
CA SER A 216 -5.81 33.47 9.40
C SER A 216 -4.82 34.46 10.05
N ALA A 217 -3.53 34.15 10.04
CA ALA A 217 -2.49 35.05 10.54
C ALA A 217 -2.47 36.36 9.76
N THR A 218 -2.57 36.31 8.42
CA THR A 218 -2.59 37.49 7.56
C THR A 218 -3.81 38.39 7.87
N MET A 219 -4.99 37.77 8.05
CA MET A 219 -6.19 38.54 8.44
C MET A 219 -6.06 39.16 9.82
N GLY A 220 -5.47 38.43 10.78
CA GLY A 220 -5.23 38.96 12.14
C GLY A 220 -4.29 40.16 12.15
N VAL A 221 -3.15 40.06 11.46
CA VAL A 221 -2.18 41.14 11.32
C VAL A 221 -2.81 42.32 10.59
N SER A 222 -3.54 42.09 9.50
CA SER A 222 -4.21 43.19 8.75
C SER A 222 -5.21 43.94 9.62
N ASN A 223 -5.97 43.24 10.46
CA ASN A 223 -6.92 43.88 11.37
C ASN A 223 -6.20 44.72 12.46
N LEU A 224 -5.11 44.17 13.02
CA LEU A 224 -4.28 44.89 14.02
C LEU A 224 -3.65 46.15 13.44
N VAL A 225 -3.10 46.03 12.22
CA VAL A 225 -2.49 47.17 11.52
C VAL A 225 -3.54 48.25 11.22
N SER A 226 -4.73 47.85 10.76
CA SER A 226 -5.83 48.77 10.47
C SER A 226 -6.28 49.55 11.73
N ALA A 227 -6.40 48.83 12.85
CA ALA A 227 -6.77 49.43 14.12
C ALA A 227 -5.70 50.47 14.59
N ASN A 228 -4.41 50.09 14.50
CA ASN A 228 -3.30 50.96 14.88
C ASN A 228 -3.23 52.23 14.00
N ILE A 229 -3.45 52.09 12.68
CA ILE A 229 -3.51 53.26 11.76
C ILE A 229 -4.70 54.14 12.08
N MET A 230 -5.87 53.60 12.42
CA MET A 230 -7.03 54.41 12.81
C MET A 230 -6.78 55.21 14.10
N GLU A 231 -6.17 54.60 15.10
CA GLU A 231 -5.85 55.21 16.37
C GLU A 231 -4.88 56.40 16.22
N ARG A 232 -3.90 56.29 15.31
CA ARG A 232 -2.88 57.27 15.02
C ARG A 232 -3.17 58.17 13.79
N SER A 233 -4.41 58.12 13.28
CA SER A 233 -4.79 58.82 12.04
C SER A 233 -4.53 60.31 12.07
N ARG A 234 -4.65 60.99 13.25
CA ARG A 234 -4.35 62.43 13.43
C ARG A 234 -2.85 62.73 13.28
N GLU A 235 -1.98 61.89 13.81
CA GLU A 235 -0.53 62.06 13.71
C GLU A 235 -0.06 61.84 12.26
N LEU A 236 -0.59 60.78 11.58
CA LEU A 236 -0.29 60.53 10.18
C LEU A 236 -0.82 61.63 9.26
N GLY A 237 -1.99 62.26 9.59
CA GLY A 237 -2.54 63.42 8.90
C GLY A 237 -1.67 64.69 9.06
N LEU A 238 -1.08 64.90 10.25
CA LEU A 238 -0.16 66.00 10.48
C LEU A 238 1.13 65.83 9.66
N LEU A 239 1.69 64.61 9.58
CA LEU A 239 2.87 64.39 8.76
C LEU A 239 2.61 64.62 7.28
N LYS A 240 1.43 64.30 6.78
CA LYS A 240 1.01 64.60 5.40
C LYS A 240 0.84 66.13 5.19
N ALA A 241 0.29 66.85 6.19
CA ALA A 241 0.16 68.27 6.10
C ALA A 241 1.52 69.01 6.09
N LEU A 242 2.55 68.40 6.68
CA LEU A 242 3.94 68.88 6.65
C LEU A 242 4.71 68.51 5.39
N GLY A 243 4.04 67.76 4.41
CA GLY A 243 4.59 67.48 3.11
C GLY A 243 5.13 66.03 2.95
N ALA A 244 4.84 65.15 3.89
CA ALA A 244 5.21 63.73 3.73
C ALA A 244 4.40 63.04 2.59
N THR A 245 5.09 62.32 1.72
CA THR A 245 4.45 61.53 0.65
C THR A 245 3.77 60.29 1.19
N ASP A 246 2.77 59.76 0.47
CA ASP A 246 2.07 58.53 0.87
C ASP A 246 3.03 57.33 1.05
N VAL A 247 4.04 57.26 0.19
CA VAL A 247 5.08 56.23 0.27
C VAL A 247 5.90 56.32 1.56
N SER A 248 6.25 57.54 1.98
CA SER A 248 7.01 57.79 3.23
C SER A 248 6.21 57.36 4.46
N VAL A 249 4.91 57.60 4.46
CA VAL A 249 4.01 57.19 5.56
C VAL A 249 3.87 55.66 5.60
N ILE A 250 3.73 55.00 4.44
CA ILE A 250 3.66 53.55 4.36
C ILE A 250 4.96 52.91 4.86
N ILE A 251 6.11 53.41 4.43
CA ILE A 251 7.42 52.92 4.88
C ILE A 251 7.58 53.06 6.40
N LEU A 252 7.15 54.20 6.96
CA LEU A 252 7.19 54.42 8.40
C LEU A 252 6.37 53.39 9.16
N VAL A 253 5.12 53.14 8.75
CA VAL A 253 4.23 52.14 9.38
C VAL A 253 4.80 50.75 9.24
N LEU A 254 5.30 50.40 8.06
CA LEU A 254 5.92 49.06 7.84
C LEU A 254 7.18 48.87 8.70
N SER A 255 8.01 49.90 8.85
CA SER A 255 9.21 49.83 9.68
C SER A 255 8.88 49.66 11.18
N GLU A 256 7.82 50.29 11.65
CA GLU A 256 7.33 50.11 13.03
C GLU A 256 6.83 48.69 13.27
N ILE A 257 6.04 48.15 12.33
CA ILE A 257 5.54 46.74 12.41
C ILE A 257 6.70 45.75 12.41
N PHE A 258 7.72 46.00 11.58
CA PHE A 258 8.90 45.13 11.51
C PHE A 258 9.78 45.17 12.76
N MET A 259 9.82 46.31 13.46
CA MET A 259 10.55 46.44 14.72
C MET A 259 9.78 45.90 15.94
N ALA A 260 8.47 45.82 15.85
CA ALA A 260 7.59 45.33 16.94
C ALA A 260 7.34 43.84 16.93
N GLY A 261 7.61 43.12 15.82
CA GLY A 261 7.47 41.68 15.67
C GLY A 261 8.79 40.94 15.71
#